data_9a3e520164c9b1ee870e451ec975537b
#
_entry.id   9a3e520164c9b1ee870e451ec975537b
#
_cell.length_a   1.000
_cell.length_b   1.000
_cell.length_c   1.000
_cell.angle_alpha   90.00
_cell.angle_beta   90.00
_cell.angle_gamma   90.00
#
_symmetry.space_group_name_H-M   'P 1'
#
loop_
_entity.id
_entity.type
_entity.pdbx_description
1 polymer ?
#
loop_
_entity_poly.entity_id
_entity_poly.type
_entity_poly.pdbx_seq_one_letter_code
_entity_poly.pdbx_strand_id
1 'polypeptide(L)'
;MRRKKESENVVDSGLEFIKALNTVTEEKGISKDLIIEAMKQALMTAYKKNYDSRTNVRVDFDEFTGKFKVISYYVVVDDYIDSTYEVDEEGNEVEIPPQINPDAQMLLEDAREIDPDIQVGETIEKEVTPHDFGRVAAGAAKQVVTQRIREAEKESIVNEFGDKQDEM
;
A
#
# COMPACT_ATOMS: atom_id res chain seq x y z
N MET A 1 -25.25 -18.29 11.49
CA MET A 1 -24.78 -17.75 12.78
C MET A 1 -23.27 -17.47 12.85
N ARG A 2 -22.39 -18.22 12.18
CA ARG A 2 -20.94 -17.95 12.17
C ARG A 2 -20.52 -16.65 11.48
N ARG A 3 -21.19 -16.25 10.41
CA ARG A 3 -20.89 -15.02 9.65
C ARG A 3 -21.11 -13.71 10.44
N LYS A 4 -22.04 -13.71 11.38
CA LYS A 4 -22.35 -12.52 12.20
C LYS A 4 -21.29 -12.26 13.28
N LYS A 5 -20.71 -13.31 13.87
CA LYS A 5 -19.65 -13.21 14.87
C LYS A 5 -18.29 -12.78 14.26
N GLU A 6 -18.01 -13.20 13.03
CA GLU A 6 -16.78 -12.82 12.32
C GLU A 6 -16.80 -11.34 11.91
N SER A 7 -17.96 -10.83 11.49
CA SER A 7 -18.12 -9.41 11.15
C SER A 7 -18.04 -8.49 12.39
N GLU A 8 -18.58 -8.91 13.52
CA GLU A 8 -18.50 -8.15 14.78
C GLU A 8 -17.06 -8.11 15.31
N ASN A 9 -16.31 -9.21 15.23
CA ASN A 9 -14.89 -9.24 15.63
C ASN A 9 -14.00 -8.37 14.74
N VAL A 10 -14.29 -8.26 13.47
CA VAL A 10 -13.52 -7.43 12.53
C VAL A 10 -13.80 -5.94 12.77
N VAL A 11 -15.04 -5.58 13.07
CA VAL A 11 -15.40 -4.19 13.41
C VAL A 11 -14.76 -3.77 14.73
N ASP A 12 -14.77 -4.64 15.72
CA ASP A 12 -14.15 -4.39 17.04
C ASP A 12 -12.64 -4.20 16.92
N SER A 13 -11.96 -5.02 16.12
CA SER A 13 -10.50 -4.90 15.91
C SER A 13 -10.10 -3.61 15.20
N GLY A 14 -10.92 -3.13 14.26
CA GLY A 14 -10.70 -1.85 13.58
C GLY A 14 -10.82 -0.66 14.54
N LEU A 15 -11.85 -0.63 15.38
CA LEU A 15 -12.03 0.40 16.39
C LEU A 15 -10.95 0.38 17.46
N GLU A 16 -10.50 -0.79 17.90
CA GLU A 16 -9.36 -0.95 18.80
C GLU A 16 -8.07 -0.39 18.20
N PHE A 17 -7.85 -0.64 16.92
CA PHE A 17 -6.72 -0.08 16.19
C PHE A 17 -6.75 1.45 16.17
N ILE A 18 -7.89 2.07 15.90
CA ILE A 18 -8.06 3.53 15.91
C ILE A 18 -7.76 4.10 17.30
N LYS A 19 -8.25 3.47 18.36
CA LYS A 19 -7.98 3.87 19.75
C LYS A 19 -6.48 3.78 20.06
N ALA A 20 -5.83 2.69 19.71
CA ALA A 20 -4.40 2.52 19.90
C ALA A 20 -3.59 3.57 19.12
N LEU A 21 -4.00 3.86 17.89
CA LEU A 21 -3.39 4.88 17.04
C LEU A 21 -3.48 6.28 17.68
N ASN A 22 -4.65 6.65 18.17
CA ASN A 22 -4.85 7.94 18.86
C ASN A 22 -4.03 8.03 20.15
N THR A 23 -3.98 6.97 20.94
CA THR A 23 -3.18 6.90 22.17
C THR A 23 -1.70 7.11 21.88
N VAL A 24 -1.13 6.43 20.89
CA VAL A 24 0.28 6.58 20.50
C VAL A 24 0.56 7.98 19.99
N THR A 25 -0.34 8.57 19.22
CA THR A 25 -0.22 9.93 18.72
C THR A 25 -0.21 10.95 19.87
N GLU A 26 -1.08 10.81 20.85
CA GLU A 26 -1.16 11.71 22.02
C GLU A 26 0.01 11.53 23.00
N GLU A 27 0.37 10.31 23.34
CA GLU A 27 1.39 10.01 24.34
C GLU A 27 2.83 10.14 23.83
N LYS A 28 3.07 9.76 22.57
CA LYS A 28 4.43 9.70 22.00
C LYS A 28 4.71 10.84 21.03
N GLY A 29 3.72 11.63 20.66
CA GLY A 29 3.87 12.73 19.71
C GLY A 29 4.20 12.30 18.28
N ILE A 30 3.89 11.06 17.92
CA ILE A 30 4.11 10.51 16.57
C ILE A 30 2.96 10.92 15.67
N SER A 31 3.26 11.40 14.46
CA SER A 31 2.23 11.76 13.49
C SER A 31 1.35 10.56 13.11
N LYS A 32 0.04 10.71 13.23
CA LYS A 32 -0.96 9.74 12.82
C LYS A 32 -0.80 9.35 11.34
N ASP A 33 -0.58 10.34 10.47
CA ASP A 33 -0.42 10.13 9.03
C ASP A 33 0.81 9.29 8.71
N LEU A 34 1.91 9.47 9.42
CA LEU A 34 3.12 8.66 9.24
C LEU A 34 2.88 7.19 9.60
N ILE A 35 2.13 6.92 10.66
CA ILE A 35 1.79 5.56 11.07
C ILE A 35 0.86 4.92 10.04
N ILE A 36 -0.15 5.63 9.55
CA ILE A 36 -1.07 5.15 8.52
C ILE A 36 -0.33 4.85 7.22
N GLU A 37 0.56 5.73 6.78
CA GLU A 37 1.38 5.50 5.58
C GLU A 37 2.29 4.28 5.72
N ALA A 38 2.95 4.13 6.86
CA ALA A 38 3.77 2.96 7.15
C ALA A 38 2.93 1.66 7.15
N MET A 39 1.72 1.72 7.69
CA MET A 39 0.76 0.62 7.66
C MET A 39 0.35 0.24 6.25
N LYS A 40 0.01 1.21 5.42
CA LYS A 40 -0.34 0.98 4.01
C LYS A 40 0.79 0.29 3.26
N GLN A 41 2.02 0.75 3.43
CA GLN A 41 3.21 0.15 2.81
C GLN A 41 3.45 -1.28 3.28
N ALA A 42 3.37 -1.52 4.58
CA ALA A 42 3.54 -2.85 5.16
C ALA A 42 2.47 -3.83 4.68
N LEU A 43 1.21 -3.39 4.64
CA LEU A 43 0.09 -4.20 4.17
C LEU A 43 0.15 -4.50 2.67
N MET A 44 0.58 -3.53 1.86
CA MET A 44 0.80 -3.73 0.43
C MET A 44 1.88 -4.77 0.17
N THR A 45 2.99 -4.70 0.90
CA THR A 45 4.08 -5.67 0.81
C THR A 45 3.63 -7.07 1.25
N ALA A 46 2.90 -7.15 2.37
CA ALA A 46 2.36 -8.40 2.88
C ALA A 46 1.34 -9.03 1.92
N TYR A 47 0.49 -8.22 1.31
CA TYR A 47 -0.47 -8.68 0.30
C TYR A 47 0.23 -9.30 -0.90
N LYS A 48 1.18 -8.58 -1.49
CA LYS A 48 1.95 -9.06 -2.65
C LYS A 48 2.68 -10.37 -2.36
N LYS A 49 3.25 -10.50 -1.17
CA LYS A 49 3.97 -11.70 -0.73
C LYS A 49 3.04 -12.88 -0.49
N ASN A 50 1.93 -12.68 0.22
CA ASN A 50 1.03 -13.75 0.63
C ASN A 50 0.16 -14.29 -0.51
N TYR A 51 -0.17 -13.43 -1.47
CA TYR A 51 -1.05 -13.78 -2.60
C TYR A 51 -0.30 -13.85 -3.94
N ASP A 52 1.02 -13.77 -3.93
CA ASP A 52 1.89 -13.77 -5.12
C ASP A 52 1.38 -12.83 -6.23
N SER A 53 0.93 -11.66 -5.83
CA SER A 53 0.34 -10.68 -6.73
C SER A 53 1.41 -9.85 -7.42
N ARG A 54 1.37 -9.83 -8.75
CA ARG A 54 2.22 -8.99 -9.61
C ARG A 54 1.52 -7.71 -10.05
N THR A 55 0.22 -7.59 -9.81
CA THR A 55 -0.56 -6.42 -10.17
C THR A 55 -0.22 -5.22 -9.30
N ASN A 56 -0.49 -4.03 -9.82
CA ASN A 56 -0.44 -2.82 -9.02
C ASN A 56 -1.55 -2.86 -7.97
N VAL A 57 -1.19 -2.68 -6.72
CA VAL A 57 -2.14 -2.61 -5.62
C VAL A 57 -1.83 -1.41 -4.73
N ARG A 58 -2.89 -0.83 -4.18
CA ARG A 58 -2.79 0.15 -3.10
C ARG A 58 -3.65 -0.30 -1.93
N VAL A 59 -3.33 0.18 -0.76
CA VAL A 59 -4.10 -0.06 0.45
C VAL A 59 -4.74 1.24 0.88
N ASP A 60 -6.07 1.25 0.99
CA ASP A 60 -6.84 2.38 1.49
C ASP A 60 -7.25 2.12 2.94
N PHE A 61 -7.21 3.16 3.76
CA PHE A 61 -7.59 3.11 5.17
C PHE A 61 -8.82 3.98 5.43
N ASP A 62 -9.84 3.38 6.03
CA ASP A 62 -11.03 4.08 6.49
C ASP A 62 -10.87 4.49 7.95
N GLU A 63 -10.73 5.78 8.19
CA GLU A 63 -10.56 6.35 9.54
C GLU A 63 -11.79 6.18 10.44
N PHE A 64 -12.97 6.00 9.87
CA PHE A 64 -14.21 5.84 10.63
C PHE A 64 -14.40 4.41 11.14
N THR A 65 -14.05 3.43 10.34
CA THR A 65 -14.22 2.01 10.66
C THR A 65 -12.93 1.32 11.09
N GLY A 66 -11.77 1.92 10.83
CA GLY A 66 -10.46 1.33 11.07
C GLY A 66 -10.13 0.14 10.14
N LYS A 67 -10.85 0.02 9.04
CA LYS A 67 -10.66 -1.06 8.08
C LYS A 67 -9.71 -0.66 6.96
N PHE A 68 -8.94 -1.64 6.52
CA PHE A 68 -8.08 -1.51 5.35
C PHE A 68 -8.71 -2.24 4.17
N LYS A 69 -8.65 -1.60 3.00
CA LYS A 69 -9.07 -2.18 1.73
C LYS A 69 -7.90 -2.28 0.78
N VAL A 70 -7.82 -3.37 0.05
CA VAL A 70 -6.83 -3.57 -1.02
C VAL A 70 -7.50 -3.32 -2.35
N ILE A 71 -6.97 -2.37 -3.10
CA ILE A 71 -7.44 -1.99 -4.43
C ILE A 71 -6.37 -2.36 -5.46
N SER A 72 -6.72 -3.25 -6.36
CA SER A 72 -5.92 -3.53 -7.56
C SER A 72 -6.25 -2.52 -8.64
N TYR A 73 -5.25 -2.02 -9.34
CA TYR A 73 -5.46 -1.07 -10.42
C TYR A 73 -4.56 -1.33 -11.62
N TYR A 74 -5.09 -1.03 -12.79
CA TYR A 74 -4.38 -1.07 -14.06
C TYR A 74 -4.33 0.34 -14.63
N VAL A 75 -3.16 0.75 -15.11
CA VAL A 75 -3.01 2.01 -15.83
C VAL A 75 -3.42 1.79 -17.27
N VAL A 76 -4.32 2.63 -17.76
CA VAL A 76 -4.78 2.57 -19.16
C VAL A 76 -3.71 3.18 -20.07
N VAL A 77 -3.28 2.39 -21.04
CA VAL A 77 -2.26 2.76 -22.01
C VAL A 77 -2.82 2.67 -23.42
N ASP A 78 -2.21 3.44 -24.34
CA ASP A 78 -2.51 3.38 -25.74
C ASP A 78 -1.95 2.09 -26.38
N ASP A 79 -2.41 1.74 -27.58
CA ASP A 79 -1.97 0.54 -28.31
C ASP A 79 -0.46 0.49 -28.59
N TYR A 80 0.21 1.62 -28.41
CA TYR A 80 1.63 1.76 -28.69
C TYR A 80 2.39 2.29 -27.48
N ILE A 81 3.11 1.38 -26.79
CA ILE A 81 4.33 1.78 -26.13
C ILE A 81 5.35 1.90 -27.26
N ASP A 82 5.92 3.08 -27.44
CA ASP A 82 6.91 3.33 -28.48
C ASP A 82 7.98 2.22 -28.47
N SER A 83 8.25 1.66 -29.66
CA SER A 83 9.34 0.72 -29.84
C SER A 83 10.63 1.38 -29.37
N THR A 84 11.32 0.73 -28.47
CA THR A 84 12.66 1.14 -28.04
C THR A 84 13.71 0.41 -28.86
N TYR A 85 14.79 1.10 -29.19
CA TYR A 85 15.91 0.49 -29.90
C TYR A 85 17.00 0.19 -28.88
N GLU A 86 17.45 -1.05 -28.83
CA GLU A 86 18.64 -1.43 -28.09
C GLU A 86 19.75 -1.83 -29.09
N VAL A 87 21.00 -1.63 -28.66
CA VAL A 87 22.16 -2.01 -29.45
C VAL A 87 22.58 -3.41 -29.00
N ASP A 88 22.63 -4.36 -29.92
CA ASP A 88 23.10 -5.72 -29.64
C ASP A 88 24.62 -5.76 -29.40
N GLU A 89 25.14 -6.92 -29.02
CA GLU A 89 26.57 -7.12 -28.77
C GLU A 89 27.44 -6.90 -30.02
N GLU A 90 26.84 -6.92 -31.21
CA GLU A 90 27.50 -6.70 -32.50
C GLU A 90 27.43 -5.23 -32.96
N GLY A 91 26.72 -4.37 -32.19
CA GLY A 91 26.58 -2.96 -32.47
C GLY A 91 25.43 -2.59 -33.43
N ASN A 92 24.50 -3.52 -33.69
CA ASN A 92 23.34 -3.28 -34.53
C ASN A 92 22.16 -2.76 -33.69
N GLU A 93 21.41 -1.82 -34.23
CA GLU A 93 20.16 -1.39 -33.63
C GLU A 93 19.06 -2.45 -33.82
N VAL A 94 18.59 -3.01 -32.70
CA VAL A 94 17.50 -3.99 -32.68
C VAL A 94 16.27 -3.31 -32.11
N GLU A 95 15.19 -3.31 -32.89
CA GLU A 95 13.89 -2.80 -32.45
C GLU A 95 13.29 -3.78 -31.43
N ILE A 96 13.06 -3.31 -30.20
CA ILE A 96 12.28 -4.04 -29.22
C ILE A 96 10.81 -3.68 -29.44
N PRO A 97 9.95 -4.65 -29.77
CA PRO A 97 8.56 -4.38 -29.97
C PRO A 97 7.91 -3.85 -28.67
N PRO A 98 6.88 -3.02 -28.76
CA PRO A 98 6.20 -2.47 -27.62
C PRO A 98 5.65 -3.60 -26.75
N GLN A 99 6.08 -3.63 -25.49
CA GLN A 99 5.62 -4.61 -24.51
C GLN A 99 4.70 -3.93 -23.51
N ILE A 100 3.46 -4.39 -23.49
CA ILE A 100 2.51 -4.04 -22.45
C ILE A 100 2.72 -4.97 -21.29
N ASN A 101 2.86 -4.43 -20.08
CA ASN A 101 2.85 -5.24 -18.88
C ASN A 101 1.40 -5.60 -18.50
N PRO A 102 0.92 -6.82 -18.78
CA PRO A 102 -0.47 -7.21 -18.54
C PRO A 102 -0.83 -7.24 -17.05
N ASP A 103 0.16 -7.26 -16.16
CA ASP A 103 -0.06 -7.25 -14.72
C ASP A 103 -0.30 -5.84 -14.16
N ALA A 104 0.14 -4.81 -14.88
CA ALA A 104 0.10 -3.43 -14.41
C ALA A 104 -0.63 -2.46 -15.36
N GLN A 105 -0.80 -2.84 -16.62
CA GLN A 105 -1.34 -1.99 -17.68
C GLN A 105 -2.50 -2.67 -18.39
N MET A 106 -3.42 -1.87 -18.91
CA MET A 106 -4.57 -2.31 -19.70
C MET A 106 -4.67 -1.46 -20.95
N LEU A 107 -4.93 -2.10 -22.09
CA LEU A 107 -5.17 -1.38 -23.33
C LEU A 107 -6.45 -0.55 -23.24
N LEU A 108 -6.44 0.60 -23.93
CA LEU A 108 -7.60 1.50 -23.97
C LEU A 108 -8.86 0.80 -24.50
N GLU A 109 -8.73 -0.07 -25.50
CA GLU A 109 -9.86 -0.85 -26.03
C GLU A 109 -10.51 -1.71 -24.98
N ASP A 110 -9.71 -2.48 -24.23
CA ASP A 110 -10.18 -3.33 -23.14
C ASP A 110 -10.76 -2.52 -21.98
N ALA A 111 -10.12 -1.41 -21.65
CA ALA A 111 -10.59 -0.50 -20.60
C ALA A 111 -11.94 0.13 -20.94
N ARG A 112 -12.19 0.45 -22.20
CA ARG A 112 -13.48 0.99 -22.67
C ARG A 112 -14.62 0.00 -22.64
N GLU A 113 -14.34 -1.28 -22.66
CA GLU A 113 -15.36 -2.32 -22.41
C GLU A 113 -15.90 -2.26 -20.97
N ILE A 114 -15.07 -1.81 -20.03
CA ILE A 114 -15.43 -1.65 -18.62
C ILE A 114 -16.02 -0.27 -18.35
N ASP A 115 -15.35 0.79 -18.84
CA ASP A 115 -15.77 2.19 -18.72
C ASP A 115 -15.58 2.89 -20.07
N PRO A 116 -16.69 3.16 -20.82
CA PRO A 116 -16.63 3.77 -22.14
C PRO A 116 -16.02 5.18 -22.20
N ASP A 117 -16.02 5.90 -21.08
CA ASP A 117 -15.53 7.28 -20.99
C ASP A 117 -14.06 7.37 -20.56
N ILE A 118 -13.41 6.26 -20.30
CA ILE A 118 -12.04 6.24 -19.79
C ILE A 118 -11.03 6.75 -20.82
N GLN A 119 -10.03 7.47 -20.32
CA GLN A 119 -8.94 8.04 -21.12
C GLN A 119 -7.60 7.37 -20.78
N VAL A 120 -6.65 7.48 -21.71
CA VAL A 120 -5.26 7.06 -21.49
C VAL A 120 -4.66 7.80 -20.28
N GLY A 121 -3.99 7.07 -19.41
CA GLY A 121 -3.41 7.58 -18.16
C GLY A 121 -4.32 7.48 -16.94
N GLU A 122 -5.61 7.21 -17.13
CA GLU A 122 -6.52 6.89 -16.04
C GLU A 122 -6.34 5.45 -15.58
N THR A 123 -6.97 5.09 -14.49
CA THR A 123 -6.84 3.75 -13.89
C THR A 123 -8.17 3.02 -13.85
N ILE A 124 -8.13 1.72 -14.11
CA ILE A 124 -9.23 0.80 -13.82
C ILE A 124 -8.97 0.16 -12.46
N GLU A 125 -9.86 0.38 -11.50
CA GLU A 125 -9.71 -0.06 -10.12
C GLU A 125 -10.69 -1.18 -9.77
N LYS A 126 -10.22 -2.13 -8.96
CA LYS A 126 -11.04 -3.21 -8.44
C LYS A 126 -10.66 -3.52 -6.99
N GLU A 127 -11.65 -3.59 -6.10
CA GLU A 127 -11.41 -4.05 -4.74
C GLU A 127 -11.13 -5.55 -4.73
N VAL A 128 -9.99 -5.92 -4.18
CA VAL A 128 -9.49 -7.31 -4.11
C VAL A 128 -9.18 -7.73 -2.67
N THR A 129 -9.74 -7.04 -1.69
CA THR A 129 -9.51 -7.33 -0.27
C THR A 129 -9.83 -8.79 0.04
N PRO A 130 -8.83 -9.61 0.48
CA PRO A 130 -9.10 -10.98 0.84
C PRO A 130 -9.97 -11.09 2.09
N HIS A 131 -10.71 -12.18 2.20
CA HIS A 131 -11.63 -12.41 3.32
C HIS A 131 -10.91 -12.47 4.69
N ASP A 132 -9.68 -12.99 4.72
CA ASP A 132 -8.84 -13.13 5.91
C ASP A 132 -7.87 -11.96 6.13
N PHE A 133 -7.96 -10.91 5.31
CA PHE A 133 -7.04 -9.77 5.34
C PHE A 133 -7.04 -9.03 6.69
N GLY A 134 -8.15 -9.06 7.42
CA GLY A 134 -8.24 -8.47 8.76
C GLY A 134 -7.23 -9.04 9.75
N ARG A 135 -6.92 -10.31 9.67
CA ARG A 135 -5.88 -10.96 10.51
C ARG A 135 -4.48 -10.51 10.13
N VAL A 136 -4.20 -10.46 8.83
CA VAL A 136 -2.92 -9.97 8.31
C VAL A 136 -2.71 -8.51 8.71
N ALA A 137 -3.76 -7.69 8.58
CA ALA A 137 -3.74 -6.29 8.96
C ALA A 137 -3.49 -6.10 10.46
N ALA A 138 -4.14 -6.87 11.32
CA ALA A 138 -3.94 -6.81 12.77
C ALA A 138 -2.50 -7.16 13.18
N GLY A 139 -1.91 -8.20 12.58
CA GLY A 139 -0.51 -8.58 12.83
C GLY A 139 0.47 -7.52 12.34
N ALA A 140 0.29 -6.99 11.15
CA ALA A 140 1.10 -5.92 10.60
C ALA A 140 0.98 -4.63 11.43
N ALA A 141 -0.22 -4.30 11.92
CA ALA A 141 -0.47 -3.15 12.76
C ALA A 141 0.38 -3.16 14.04
N LYS A 142 0.41 -4.28 14.74
CA LYS A 142 1.23 -4.43 15.94
C LYS A 142 2.71 -4.21 15.66
N GLN A 143 3.23 -4.80 14.59
CA GLN A 143 4.64 -4.66 14.21
C GLN A 143 5.00 -3.23 13.84
N VAL A 144 4.19 -2.58 13.02
CA VAL A 144 4.44 -1.20 12.56
C VAL A 144 4.37 -0.21 13.71
N VAL A 145 3.35 -0.28 14.55
CA VAL A 145 3.20 0.61 15.71
C VAL A 145 4.36 0.42 16.68
N THR A 146 4.73 -0.81 17.00
CA THR A 146 5.87 -1.11 17.87
C THR A 146 7.18 -0.58 17.29
N GLN A 147 7.42 -0.78 16.00
CA GLN A 147 8.62 -0.28 15.32
C GLN A 147 8.70 1.24 15.33
N ARG A 148 7.60 1.93 15.05
CA ARG A 148 7.55 3.40 15.07
C ARG A 148 7.76 3.98 16.46
N ILE A 149 7.23 3.35 17.50
CA ILE A 149 7.51 3.73 18.89
C ILE A 149 9.00 3.59 19.20
N ARG A 150 9.63 2.49 18.82
CA ARG A 150 11.07 2.27 19.03
C ARG A 150 11.92 3.29 18.28
N GLU A 151 11.57 3.61 17.04
CA GLU A 151 12.28 4.63 16.25
C GLU A 151 12.15 6.01 16.90
N ALA A 152 10.96 6.40 17.35
CA ALA A 152 10.72 7.66 18.04
C ALA A 152 11.49 7.75 19.38
N GLU A 153 11.55 6.66 20.14
CA GLU A 153 12.34 6.59 21.39
C GLU A 153 13.84 6.73 21.13
N LYS A 154 14.36 6.12 20.05
CA LYS A 154 15.77 6.28 19.64
C LYS A 154 16.09 7.70 19.24
N GLU A 155 15.24 8.35 18.46
CA GLU A 155 15.41 9.75 18.07
C GLU A 155 15.40 10.69 19.29
N SER A 156 14.49 10.44 20.22
CA SER A 156 14.42 11.20 21.47
C SER A 156 15.70 11.05 22.31
N ILE A 157 16.23 9.86 22.45
CA ILE A 157 17.49 9.57 23.16
C ILE A 157 18.68 10.25 22.46
N VAL A 158 18.78 10.18 21.15
CA VAL A 158 19.84 10.83 20.36
C VAL A 158 19.78 12.35 20.51
N ASN A 159 18.59 12.94 20.48
CA ASN A 159 18.41 14.37 20.68
C ASN A 159 18.78 14.83 22.11
N GLU A 160 18.43 14.05 23.14
CA GLU A 160 18.83 14.33 24.51
C GLU A 160 20.35 14.27 24.71
N PHE A 161 21.03 13.30 24.11
CA PHE A 161 22.49 13.22 24.14
C PHE A 161 23.15 14.34 23.35
N GLY A 162 22.59 14.76 22.22
CA GLY A 162 23.08 15.89 21.43
C GLY A 162 23.01 17.20 22.20
N ASP A 163 21.90 17.49 22.86
CA ASP A 163 21.69 18.70 23.68
C ASP A 163 22.64 18.72 24.90
N LYS A 164 22.91 17.59 25.53
CA LYS A 164 23.86 17.50 26.65
C LYS A 164 25.32 17.68 26.24
N GLN A 165 25.68 17.39 25.01
CA GLN A 165 27.03 17.65 24.49
C GLN A 165 27.28 19.13 24.19
N ASP A 166 26.24 19.87 23.82
CA ASP A 166 26.34 21.32 23.57
C ASP A 166 26.39 22.17 24.83
N GLU A 167 25.97 21.63 25.99
CA GLU A 167 26.03 22.32 27.28
C GLU A 167 27.39 22.23 27.99
N MET A 168 28.32 21.50 27.43
CA MET A 168 29.70 21.44 27.91
C MET A 168 30.67 22.27 27.06
#